data_9b978bc1c333213e62fa00e8b56e94ad
#
_entry.id   9b978bc1c333213e62fa00e8b56e94ad
#
_cell.length_a   1.000
_cell.length_b   1.000
_cell.length_c   1.000
_cell.angle_alpha   90.00
_cell.angle_beta   90.00
_cell.angle_gamma   90.00
#
_symmetry.space_group_name_H-M   'P 1'
#
loop_
_entity.id
_entity.type
_entity.pdbx_description
1 polymer ?
#
loop_
_entity_poly.entity_id
_entity_poly.type
_entity_poly.pdbx_seq_one_letter_code
_entity_poly.pdbx_strand_id
1 'polypeptide(L)'
;MTKIQWDKAGEKTFETGVDHGVLFPGTGGTYPKGVAWNGLTTVTESPSGAEASPQYADNQKYLNLTSAEEFGGTIEAFTSPKEFDACDGTKEAAPGVMIGQQNRQMFGFSYRTKVGNDTDGQDYAYKLHLVYGAQAAPSEKAYATVNDSPEAIAFSWEFTTTPIDPETDDADGKPLKPSALLVIDSRTADPAKLAALEAILYGTDGSGAGSDARLPLPKEVISLMGGAAAVAQVGDGE
;
A
#
# COMPACT_ATOMS: atom_id res chain seq x y z
N MET A 1 20.49 29.75 -17.04
CA MET A 1 20.64 28.88 -15.85
C MET A 1 20.03 29.60 -14.66
N THR A 2 19.05 29.01 -14.04
CA THR A 2 18.38 29.62 -12.88
C THR A 2 19.16 29.23 -11.62
N LYS A 3 19.49 30.20 -10.78
CA LYS A 3 20.15 29.95 -9.49
C LYS A 3 19.21 29.11 -8.60
N ILE A 4 19.74 28.07 -7.97
CA ILE A 4 19.00 27.27 -6.99
C ILE A 4 18.62 28.17 -5.81
N GLN A 5 17.37 28.09 -5.39
CA GLN A 5 16.84 28.79 -4.22
C GLN A 5 16.21 27.76 -3.29
N TRP A 6 16.43 27.90 -2.01
CA TRP A 6 15.91 27.02 -0.96
C TRP A 6 14.85 27.77 -0.13
N ASP A 7 13.99 27.00 0.52
CA ASP A 7 13.05 27.48 1.54
C ASP A 7 12.14 28.64 1.11
N LYS A 8 11.69 28.65 -0.15
CA LYS A 8 10.69 29.62 -0.56
C LYS A 8 9.37 29.37 0.15
N ALA A 9 8.62 30.44 0.40
CA ALA A 9 7.28 30.36 0.97
C ALA A 9 6.37 29.50 0.07
N GLY A 10 5.64 28.55 0.67
CA GLY A 10 4.82 27.57 -0.01
C GLY A 10 5.56 26.32 -0.53
N GLU A 11 6.89 26.32 -0.56
CA GLU A 11 7.69 25.18 -1.01
C GLU A 11 8.23 24.30 0.16
N LYS A 12 8.03 24.71 1.42
CA LYS A 12 8.44 23.96 2.61
C LYS A 12 7.39 22.90 2.93
N THR A 13 7.52 21.73 2.28
CA THR A 13 6.56 20.64 2.46
C THR A 13 7.02 19.65 3.53
N PHE A 14 6.07 19.06 4.23
CA PHE A 14 6.28 18.00 5.21
C PHE A 14 5.17 16.95 5.09
N GLU A 15 5.47 15.72 5.51
CA GLU A 15 4.48 14.65 5.55
C GLU A 15 4.07 14.36 6.99
N THR A 16 2.79 14.12 7.22
CA THR A 16 2.25 13.85 8.55
C THR A 16 0.94 13.08 8.45
N GLY A 17 0.60 12.39 9.54
CA GLY A 17 -0.69 11.72 9.68
C GLY A 17 -0.90 10.56 8.71
N VAL A 18 -1.71 9.62 9.13
CA VAL A 18 -2.20 8.50 8.33
C VAL A 18 -3.72 8.41 8.52
N ASP A 19 -4.45 8.27 7.43
CA ASP A 19 -5.90 8.15 7.45
C ASP A 19 -6.43 7.27 6.30
N HIS A 20 -7.75 7.11 6.22
CA HIS A 20 -8.44 6.40 5.14
C HIS A 20 -7.90 4.99 4.87
N GLY A 21 -7.56 4.26 5.96
CA GLY A 21 -7.19 2.85 5.85
C GLY A 21 -8.33 2.00 5.31
N VAL A 22 -8.06 1.19 4.28
CA VAL A 22 -9.02 0.22 3.73
C VAL A 22 -8.34 -1.12 3.57
N LEU A 23 -8.95 -2.15 4.13
CA LEU A 23 -8.58 -3.55 3.93
C LEU A 23 -9.31 -4.12 2.71
N PHE A 24 -8.58 -4.84 1.88
CA PHE A 24 -9.14 -5.58 0.74
C PHE A 24 -8.76 -7.06 0.83
N PRO A 25 -9.60 -7.93 1.39
CA PRO A 25 -9.34 -9.37 1.43
C PRO A 25 -9.15 -9.92 0.00
N GLY A 26 -8.03 -10.62 -0.22
CA GLY A 26 -7.68 -11.16 -1.54
C GLY A 26 -8.45 -12.44 -1.85
N THR A 27 -8.95 -12.57 -3.07
CA THR A 27 -9.62 -13.77 -3.55
C THR A 27 -9.16 -14.07 -4.97
N GLY A 28 -8.44 -15.18 -5.15
CA GLY A 28 -8.00 -15.61 -6.48
C GLY A 28 -7.12 -14.60 -7.22
N GLY A 29 -6.28 -13.84 -6.50
CA GLY A 29 -5.40 -12.81 -7.08
C GLY A 29 -6.08 -11.47 -7.33
N THR A 30 -7.33 -11.30 -6.91
CA THR A 30 -8.09 -10.05 -7.01
C THR A 30 -8.58 -9.58 -5.64
N TYR A 31 -9.04 -8.33 -5.55
CA TYR A 31 -9.48 -7.69 -4.32
C TYR A 31 -10.87 -7.09 -4.48
N PRO A 32 -11.91 -7.93 -4.53
CA PRO A 32 -13.24 -7.54 -5.00
C PRO A 32 -14.04 -6.70 -4.00
N LYS A 33 -13.62 -6.66 -2.73
CA LYS A 33 -14.36 -5.97 -1.67
C LYS A 33 -13.41 -5.21 -0.74
N GLY A 34 -13.73 -3.95 -0.47
CA GLY A 34 -13.04 -3.11 0.52
C GLY A 34 -13.82 -3.00 1.82
N VAL A 35 -13.10 -2.92 2.93
CA VAL A 35 -13.65 -2.68 4.27
C VAL A 35 -12.82 -1.62 4.97
N ALA A 36 -13.47 -0.59 5.53
CA ALA A 36 -12.78 0.48 6.24
C ALA A 36 -12.02 -0.07 7.47
N TRP A 37 -10.75 0.31 7.59
CA TRP A 37 -9.94 0.01 8.77
C TRP A 37 -9.95 1.20 9.71
N ASN A 38 -10.84 1.19 10.68
CA ASN A 38 -10.99 2.24 11.66
C ASN A 38 -9.91 2.15 12.76
N GLY A 39 -9.54 3.29 13.32
CA GLY A 39 -8.59 3.34 14.44
C GLY A 39 -7.13 3.12 14.04
N LEU A 40 -6.79 3.34 12.77
CA LEU A 40 -5.42 3.28 12.27
C LEU A 40 -4.57 4.36 12.95
N THR A 41 -3.46 3.96 13.55
CA THR A 41 -2.54 4.86 14.26
C THR A 41 -1.25 5.09 13.48
N THR A 42 -0.67 4.02 12.92
CA THR A 42 0.60 4.08 12.23
C THR A 42 0.63 3.03 11.10
N VAL A 43 1.24 3.38 9.99
CA VAL A 43 1.69 2.44 8.97
C VAL A 43 3.17 2.68 8.75
N THR A 44 3.98 1.65 8.99
CA THR A 44 5.42 1.69 8.79
C THR A 44 5.77 0.86 7.57
N GLU A 45 6.37 1.48 6.58
CA GLU A 45 6.95 0.80 5.42
C GLU A 45 8.37 0.34 5.78
N SER A 46 8.68 -0.93 5.56
CA SER A 46 9.97 -1.56 5.90
C SER A 46 10.48 -2.38 4.72
N PRO A 47 10.92 -1.72 3.64
CA PRO A 47 11.54 -2.43 2.54
C PRO A 47 12.84 -3.11 2.99
N SER A 48 13.12 -4.29 2.44
CA SER A 48 14.32 -5.08 2.71
C SER A 48 14.94 -5.60 1.41
N GLY A 49 16.14 -6.14 1.48
CA GLY A 49 16.86 -6.59 0.29
C GLY A 49 17.61 -5.44 -0.41
N ALA A 50 17.83 -5.59 -1.70
CA ALA A 50 18.60 -4.67 -2.56
C ALA A 50 20.01 -4.33 -2.05
N GLU A 51 20.56 -5.11 -1.12
CA GLU A 51 21.91 -4.91 -0.61
C GLU A 51 22.95 -5.29 -1.67
N ALA A 52 23.93 -4.41 -1.82
CA ALA A 52 25.01 -4.63 -2.77
C ALA A 52 26.05 -5.62 -2.20
N SER A 53 26.18 -6.79 -2.83
CA SER A 53 27.22 -7.77 -2.54
C SER A 53 28.41 -7.58 -3.49
N PRO A 54 29.55 -7.05 -3.01
CA PRO A 54 30.71 -6.84 -3.86
C PRO A 54 31.38 -8.16 -4.22
N GLN A 55 31.70 -8.33 -5.49
CA GLN A 55 32.47 -9.47 -6.01
C GLN A 55 33.87 -8.99 -6.36
N TYR A 56 34.88 -9.77 -5.99
CA TYR A 56 36.31 -9.44 -6.20
C TYR A 56 36.92 -10.41 -7.17
N ALA A 57 37.73 -9.89 -8.12
CA ALA A 57 38.58 -10.63 -9.01
C ALA A 57 39.89 -9.85 -9.22
N ASP A 58 41.02 -10.53 -9.45
CA ASP A 58 42.33 -9.93 -9.66
C ASP A 58 42.74 -8.91 -8.58
N ASN A 59 42.37 -9.18 -7.32
CA ASN A 59 42.58 -8.31 -6.16
C ASN A 59 41.88 -6.94 -6.23
N GLN A 60 40.85 -6.80 -7.07
CA GLN A 60 40.05 -5.60 -7.23
C GLN A 60 38.58 -5.92 -7.09
N LYS A 61 37.76 -4.89 -6.72
CA LYS A 61 36.32 -4.99 -6.76
C LYS A 61 35.87 -5.02 -8.22
N TYR A 62 35.42 -6.20 -8.67
CA TYR A 62 35.07 -6.45 -10.06
C TYR A 62 33.65 -5.95 -10.38
N LEU A 63 32.67 -6.26 -9.53
CA LEU A 63 31.29 -5.82 -9.67
C LEU A 63 30.54 -5.87 -8.34
N ASN A 64 29.35 -5.26 -8.29
CA ASN A 64 28.37 -5.43 -7.24
C ASN A 64 27.17 -6.20 -7.79
N LEU A 65 26.76 -7.24 -7.08
CA LEU A 65 25.45 -7.88 -7.28
C LEU A 65 24.47 -7.32 -6.26
N THR A 66 23.27 -6.96 -6.70
CA THR A 66 22.18 -6.55 -5.82
C THR A 66 21.06 -7.58 -5.88
N SER A 67 20.52 -7.97 -4.73
CA SER A 67 19.29 -8.79 -4.65
C SER A 67 18.06 -7.98 -5.06
N ALA A 68 16.95 -8.66 -5.28
CA ALA A 68 15.66 -7.98 -5.43
C ALA A 68 15.28 -7.30 -4.10
N GLU A 69 14.60 -6.17 -4.20
CA GLU A 69 13.96 -5.52 -3.07
C GLU A 69 12.66 -6.26 -2.74
N GLU A 70 12.42 -6.48 -1.45
CA GLU A 70 11.19 -7.02 -0.91
C GLU A 70 10.49 -5.92 -0.10
N PHE A 71 9.23 -5.65 -0.39
CA PHE A 71 8.42 -4.70 0.35
C PHE A 71 7.71 -5.42 1.51
N GLY A 72 7.67 -4.78 2.65
CA GLY A 72 6.96 -5.23 3.82
C GLY A 72 6.68 -4.05 4.74
N GLY A 73 6.03 -4.28 5.85
CA GLY A 73 5.73 -3.22 6.80
C GLY A 73 4.94 -3.68 8.00
N THR A 74 4.50 -2.70 8.76
CA THR A 74 3.72 -2.91 9.98
C THR A 74 2.51 -1.97 9.98
N ILE A 75 1.34 -2.50 10.27
CA ILE A 75 0.10 -1.75 10.47
C ILE A 75 -0.16 -1.70 11.98
N GLU A 76 -0.36 -0.51 12.53
CA GLU A 76 -0.76 -0.33 13.92
C GLU A 76 -2.13 0.33 13.99
N ALA A 77 -3.01 -0.21 14.83
CA ALA A 77 -4.35 0.31 15.02
C ALA A 77 -4.93 -0.08 16.39
N PHE A 78 -5.91 0.65 16.85
CA PHE A 78 -6.65 0.30 18.07
C PHE A 78 -7.56 -0.93 17.89
N THR A 79 -7.92 -1.25 16.66
CA THR A 79 -8.79 -2.39 16.33
C THR A 79 -8.54 -2.85 14.89
N SER A 80 -9.04 -4.03 14.55
CA SER A 80 -9.06 -4.54 13.18
C SER A 80 -10.50 -4.81 12.73
N PRO A 81 -10.81 -4.68 11.43
CA PRO A 81 -12.10 -5.11 10.90
C PRO A 81 -12.23 -6.64 11.01
N LYS A 82 -13.48 -7.14 11.12
CA LYS A 82 -13.73 -8.59 11.24
C LYS A 82 -13.20 -9.39 10.05
N GLU A 83 -13.22 -8.80 8.87
CA GLU A 83 -12.70 -9.40 7.64
C GLU A 83 -11.18 -9.66 7.70
N PHE A 84 -10.46 -8.98 8.58
CA PHE A 84 -9.03 -9.19 8.79
C PHE A 84 -8.72 -10.46 9.56
N ASP A 85 -9.68 -11.03 10.31
CA ASP A 85 -9.48 -12.27 11.06
C ASP A 85 -8.95 -13.40 10.18
N ALA A 86 -9.48 -13.54 8.96
CA ALA A 86 -8.99 -14.52 7.99
C ALA A 86 -7.56 -14.25 7.53
N CYS A 87 -7.16 -12.99 7.46
CA CYS A 87 -5.80 -12.57 7.09
C CYS A 87 -4.83 -12.77 8.27
N ASP A 88 -5.29 -12.60 9.50
CA ASP A 88 -4.51 -12.84 10.73
C ASP A 88 -4.45 -14.33 11.15
N GLY A 89 -5.06 -15.22 10.37
CA GLY A 89 -5.03 -16.66 10.64
C GLY A 89 -6.01 -17.08 11.73
N THR A 90 -7.15 -16.39 11.83
CA THR A 90 -8.23 -16.70 12.74
C THR A 90 -9.50 -17.04 11.97
N LYS A 91 -10.28 -18.03 12.41
CA LYS A 91 -11.56 -18.41 11.80
C LYS A 91 -12.64 -18.60 12.86
N GLU A 92 -13.83 -18.19 12.52
CA GLU A 92 -15.02 -18.41 13.35
C GLU A 92 -15.47 -19.89 13.24
N ALA A 93 -15.45 -20.62 14.35
CA ALA A 93 -15.88 -22.02 14.44
C ALA A 93 -17.36 -22.16 14.82
N ALA A 94 -17.86 -21.20 15.59
CA ALA A 94 -19.26 -21.03 15.94
C ALA A 94 -19.51 -19.55 16.24
N PRO A 95 -20.75 -19.05 16.26
CA PRO A 95 -21.03 -17.65 16.57
C PRO A 95 -20.32 -17.18 17.84
N GLY A 96 -19.36 -16.25 17.66
CA GLY A 96 -18.53 -15.69 18.74
C GLY A 96 -17.38 -16.59 19.22
N VAL A 97 -17.12 -17.75 18.60
CA VAL A 97 -15.99 -18.64 18.93
C VAL A 97 -14.95 -18.60 17.84
N MET A 98 -13.82 -17.99 18.13
CA MET A 98 -12.72 -17.83 17.17
C MET A 98 -11.59 -18.84 17.44
N ILE A 99 -11.09 -19.49 16.38
CA ILE A 99 -9.95 -20.40 16.43
C ILE A 99 -8.78 -19.77 15.66
N GLY A 100 -7.67 -19.62 16.34
CA GLY A 100 -6.41 -19.14 15.75
C GLY A 100 -5.61 -20.24 15.02
N GLN A 101 -4.43 -19.88 14.51
CA GLN A 101 -3.48 -20.78 13.84
C GLN A 101 -4.04 -21.44 12.57
N GLN A 102 -4.93 -20.72 11.87
CA GLN A 102 -5.49 -21.14 10.60
C GLN A 102 -4.67 -20.59 9.43
N ASN A 103 -4.91 -21.12 8.23
CA ASN A 103 -4.29 -20.59 7.02
C ASN A 103 -4.64 -19.11 6.84
N ARG A 104 -3.61 -18.29 6.60
CA ARG A 104 -3.73 -16.84 6.41
C ARG A 104 -4.12 -16.54 4.98
N GLN A 105 -5.07 -15.64 4.82
CA GLN A 105 -5.49 -15.11 3.52
C GLN A 105 -4.64 -13.91 3.16
N MET A 106 -4.24 -13.82 1.89
CA MET A 106 -3.60 -12.62 1.36
C MET A 106 -4.61 -11.46 1.32
N PHE A 107 -4.11 -10.24 1.44
CA PHE A 107 -4.92 -9.03 1.36
C PHE A 107 -4.20 -7.92 0.61
N GLY A 108 -4.97 -6.95 0.15
CA GLY A 108 -4.49 -5.64 -0.24
C GLY A 108 -4.83 -4.64 0.85
N PHE A 109 -4.11 -3.54 0.86
CA PHE A 109 -4.32 -2.46 1.82
C PHE A 109 -4.12 -1.11 1.15
N SER A 110 -4.99 -0.15 1.42
CA SER A 110 -4.75 1.23 1.04
C SER A 110 -4.82 2.15 2.25
N TYR A 111 -4.03 3.19 2.22
CA TYR A 111 -4.04 4.25 3.22
C TYR A 111 -3.57 5.55 2.60
N ARG A 112 -3.78 6.63 3.31
CA ARG A 112 -3.42 7.96 2.85
C ARG A 112 -2.52 8.63 3.88
N THR A 113 -1.45 9.29 3.42
CA THR A 113 -0.62 10.19 4.22
C THR A 113 -0.88 11.64 3.80
N LYS A 114 -0.93 12.54 4.77
CA LYS A 114 -1.13 13.96 4.52
C LYS A 114 0.19 14.63 4.17
N VAL A 115 0.14 15.57 3.24
CA VAL A 115 1.25 16.45 2.89
C VAL A 115 0.86 17.87 3.24
N GLY A 116 1.60 18.49 4.14
CA GLY A 116 1.41 19.88 4.51
C GLY A 116 2.47 20.80 3.90
N ASN A 117 2.22 22.09 3.94
CA ASN A 117 3.21 23.12 3.65
C ASN A 117 3.16 24.26 4.69
N ASP A 118 4.08 25.18 4.58
CA ASP A 118 4.20 26.34 5.49
C ASP A 118 3.13 27.43 5.27
N THR A 119 2.33 27.35 4.20
CA THR A 119 1.28 28.30 3.85
C THR A 119 -0.12 27.76 4.15
N ASP A 120 -0.41 26.54 3.71
CA ASP A 120 -1.76 25.94 3.78
C ASP A 120 -1.90 24.94 4.95
N GLY A 121 -0.83 24.73 5.72
CA GLY A 121 -0.81 23.82 6.87
C GLY A 121 -0.89 22.35 6.46
N GLN A 122 -1.63 21.53 7.22
CA GLN A 122 -1.70 20.07 7.06
C GLN A 122 -2.65 19.58 5.97
N ASP A 123 -3.49 20.46 5.44
CA ASP A 123 -4.53 20.10 4.45
C ASP A 123 -4.17 20.50 3.01
N TYR A 124 -2.87 20.72 2.76
CA TYR A 124 -2.36 21.11 1.44
C TYR A 124 -2.56 20.02 0.39
N ALA A 125 -2.17 18.79 0.69
CA ALA A 125 -2.24 17.66 -0.24
C ALA A 125 -2.18 16.32 0.51
N TYR A 126 -2.18 15.21 -0.24
CA TYR A 126 -2.01 13.86 0.32
C TYR A 126 -1.34 12.93 -0.69
N LYS A 127 -0.81 11.83 -0.19
CA LYS A 127 -0.39 10.69 -0.98
C LYS A 127 -1.29 9.50 -0.67
N LEU A 128 -1.72 8.81 -1.71
CA LEU A 128 -2.49 7.59 -1.62
C LEU A 128 -1.55 6.41 -1.86
N HIS A 129 -1.47 5.51 -0.89
CA HIS A 129 -0.64 4.31 -0.94
C HIS A 129 -1.52 3.09 -1.19
N LEU A 130 -1.16 2.26 -2.15
CA LEU A 130 -1.83 1.02 -2.49
C LEU A 130 -0.85 -0.13 -2.35
N VAL A 131 -1.12 -1.03 -1.41
CA VAL A 131 -0.29 -2.20 -1.10
C VAL A 131 -0.98 -3.46 -1.61
N TYR A 132 -0.23 -4.28 -2.32
CA TYR A 132 -0.71 -5.50 -2.96
C TYR A 132 -0.02 -6.74 -2.41
N GLY A 133 -0.69 -7.88 -2.50
CA GLY A 133 -0.08 -9.18 -2.17
C GLY A 133 0.40 -9.28 -0.73
N ALA A 134 -0.19 -8.51 0.19
CA ALA A 134 0.20 -8.53 1.58
C ALA A 134 -0.25 -9.82 2.29
N GLN A 135 0.60 -10.35 3.13
CA GLN A 135 0.33 -11.48 4.01
C GLN A 135 0.77 -11.14 5.42
N ALA A 136 -0.16 -11.16 6.37
CA ALA A 136 0.15 -10.87 7.76
C ALA A 136 1.07 -11.96 8.37
N ALA A 137 2.10 -11.54 9.08
CA ALA A 137 2.93 -12.40 9.90
C ALA A 137 2.27 -12.64 11.28
N PRO A 138 2.64 -13.70 12.02
CA PRO A 138 2.26 -13.84 13.42
C PRO A 138 2.83 -12.66 14.22
N SER A 139 1.96 -11.84 14.80
CA SER A 139 2.34 -10.65 15.54
C SER A 139 1.97 -10.78 17.01
N GLU A 140 2.75 -10.17 17.88
CA GLU A 140 2.49 -10.13 19.32
C GLU A 140 1.25 -9.27 19.60
N LYS A 141 0.40 -9.74 20.53
CA LYS A 141 -0.76 -8.98 21.02
C LYS A 141 -0.66 -8.89 22.55
N ALA A 142 -0.38 -7.70 23.05
CA ALA A 142 -0.31 -7.44 24.49
C ALA A 142 -1.65 -6.91 25.01
N TYR A 143 -2.14 -7.50 26.09
CA TYR A 143 -3.34 -7.07 26.78
C TYR A 143 -2.97 -6.58 28.17
N ALA A 144 -3.22 -5.29 28.43
CA ALA A 144 -2.91 -4.66 29.70
C ALA A 144 -4.19 -4.45 30.55
N THR A 145 -4.02 -4.41 31.87
CA THR A 145 -5.12 -4.06 32.77
C THR A 145 -5.40 -2.55 32.71
N VAL A 146 -6.66 -2.19 32.93
CA VAL A 146 -7.07 -0.79 33.05
C VAL A 146 -6.59 -0.25 34.41
N ASN A 147 -5.96 0.89 34.42
CA ASN A 147 -5.49 1.64 35.61
C ASN A 147 -6.24 2.97 35.74
N ASP A 148 -5.79 3.83 36.62
CA ASP A 148 -6.31 5.20 36.83
C ASP A 148 -6.06 6.17 35.68
N SER A 149 -5.18 5.82 34.76
CA SER A 149 -4.91 6.53 33.51
C SER A 149 -5.14 5.61 32.32
N PRO A 150 -6.40 5.34 31.93
CA PRO A 150 -6.72 4.36 30.90
C PRO A 150 -6.22 4.81 29.52
N GLU A 151 -5.43 3.95 28.87
CA GLU A 151 -4.96 4.12 27.50
C GLU A 151 -5.56 3.03 26.61
N ALA A 152 -5.86 3.38 25.37
CA ALA A 152 -6.29 2.39 24.38
C ALA A 152 -5.10 1.50 23.98
N ILE A 153 -5.34 0.19 23.93
CA ILE A 153 -4.34 -0.76 23.46
C ILE A 153 -4.20 -0.58 21.94
N ALA A 154 -2.99 -0.31 21.48
CA ALA A 154 -2.65 -0.38 20.06
C ALA A 154 -2.14 -1.78 19.73
N PHE A 155 -2.71 -2.40 18.71
CA PHE A 155 -2.24 -3.66 18.14
C PHE A 155 -1.34 -3.39 16.95
N SER A 156 -0.38 -4.28 16.73
CA SER A 156 0.59 -4.20 15.65
C SER A 156 0.54 -5.48 14.82
N TRP A 157 0.51 -5.36 13.50
CA TRP A 157 0.55 -6.49 12.57
C TRP A 157 1.62 -6.26 11.52
N GLU A 158 2.65 -7.09 11.57
CA GLU A 158 3.65 -7.15 10.51
C GLU A 158 3.08 -7.84 9.28
N PHE A 159 3.51 -7.40 8.11
CA PHE A 159 3.18 -8.05 6.85
C PHE A 159 4.38 -8.07 5.90
N THR A 160 4.42 -9.11 5.09
CA THR A 160 5.30 -9.22 3.93
C THR A 160 4.45 -9.20 2.66
N THR A 161 5.04 -8.96 1.51
CA THR A 161 4.29 -8.87 0.26
C THR A 161 4.83 -9.79 -0.82
N THR A 162 3.96 -10.14 -1.74
CA THR A 162 4.32 -10.76 -3.02
C THR A 162 4.05 -9.75 -4.13
N PRO A 163 5.08 -9.26 -4.83
CA PRO A 163 4.93 -8.28 -5.90
C PRO A 163 4.01 -8.78 -7.02
N ILE A 164 3.24 -7.85 -7.62
CA ILE A 164 2.39 -8.11 -8.77
C ILE A 164 3.00 -7.42 -10.00
N ASP A 165 3.02 -8.12 -11.14
CA ASP A 165 3.46 -7.54 -12.41
C ASP A 165 2.43 -6.50 -12.88
N PRO A 166 2.83 -5.24 -13.09
CA PRO A 166 1.93 -4.20 -13.59
C PRO A 166 1.55 -4.39 -15.07
N GLU A 167 2.23 -5.29 -15.80
CA GLU A 167 2.02 -5.54 -17.24
C GLU A 167 1.97 -4.24 -18.06
N THR A 168 2.86 -3.31 -17.74
CA THR A 168 2.88 -1.96 -18.29
C THR A 168 4.33 -1.52 -18.49
N ASP A 169 4.55 -0.66 -19.48
CA ASP A 169 5.85 -0.05 -19.74
C ASP A 169 5.98 1.30 -19.02
N ASP A 170 7.21 1.73 -18.76
CA ASP A 170 7.51 3.08 -18.32
C ASP A 170 7.34 4.11 -19.45
N ALA A 171 7.60 5.39 -19.16
CA ALA A 171 7.51 6.46 -20.15
C ALA A 171 8.51 6.33 -21.32
N ASP A 172 9.56 5.54 -21.12
CA ASP A 172 10.59 5.25 -22.13
C ASP A 172 10.32 3.95 -22.91
N GLY A 173 9.19 3.28 -22.65
CA GLY A 173 8.79 2.04 -23.31
C GLY A 173 9.55 0.80 -22.80
N LYS A 174 10.02 0.81 -21.55
CA LYS A 174 10.65 -0.35 -20.92
C LYS A 174 9.68 -1.01 -19.94
N PRO A 175 9.63 -2.36 -19.90
CA PRO A 175 8.78 -3.08 -18.95
C PRO A 175 9.07 -2.67 -17.50
N LEU A 176 8.03 -2.31 -16.77
CA LEU A 176 8.11 -2.08 -15.34
C LEU A 176 8.30 -3.43 -14.61
N LYS A 177 9.04 -3.40 -13.51
CA LYS A 177 9.23 -4.57 -12.68
C LYS A 177 8.00 -4.81 -11.80
N PRO A 178 7.73 -6.08 -11.39
CA PRO A 178 6.72 -6.37 -10.39
C PRO A 178 6.90 -5.53 -9.13
N SER A 179 5.81 -5.00 -8.61
CA SER A 179 5.80 -4.15 -7.40
C SER A 179 4.64 -4.54 -6.49
N ALA A 180 4.84 -4.36 -5.19
CA ALA A 180 3.80 -4.52 -4.19
C ALA A 180 3.26 -3.18 -3.69
N LEU A 181 3.85 -2.06 -4.09
CA LEU A 181 3.47 -0.72 -3.66
C LEU A 181 3.27 0.20 -4.85
N LEU A 182 2.14 0.89 -4.90
CA LEU A 182 1.93 2.07 -5.74
C LEU A 182 1.63 3.26 -4.85
N VAL A 183 2.25 4.41 -5.17
CA VAL A 183 2.00 5.68 -4.49
C VAL A 183 1.53 6.72 -5.50
N ILE A 184 0.39 7.33 -5.23
CA ILE A 184 -0.19 8.39 -6.06
C ILE A 184 -0.16 9.69 -5.27
N ASP A 185 0.55 10.69 -5.80
CA ASP A 185 0.67 12.03 -5.19
C ASP A 185 -0.39 12.96 -5.76
N SER A 186 -1.29 13.45 -4.90
CA SER A 186 -2.38 14.34 -5.31
C SER A 186 -1.91 15.68 -5.88
N ARG A 187 -0.64 16.08 -5.63
CA ARG A 187 -0.06 17.32 -6.16
C ARG A 187 0.25 17.24 -7.64
N THR A 188 0.53 16.04 -8.14
CA THR A 188 0.97 15.79 -9.52
C THR A 188 -0.06 15.01 -10.34
N ALA A 189 -0.93 14.28 -9.67
CA ALA A 189 -1.99 13.50 -10.31
C ALA A 189 -3.08 14.42 -10.90
N ASP A 190 -3.70 13.98 -12.00
CA ASP A 190 -4.90 14.62 -12.53
C ASP A 190 -6.06 14.46 -11.51
N PRO A 191 -6.68 15.56 -11.04
CA PRO A 191 -7.70 15.49 -10.00
C PRO A 191 -8.94 14.66 -10.40
N ALA A 192 -9.34 14.68 -11.67
CA ALA A 192 -10.51 13.92 -12.13
C ALA A 192 -10.23 12.41 -12.15
N LYS A 193 -9.02 12.02 -12.56
CA LYS A 193 -8.59 10.62 -12.54
C LYS A 193 -8.38 10.11 -11.13
N LEU A 194 -7.81 10.95 -10.25
CA LEU A 194 -7.65 10.61 -8.84
C LEU A 194 -9.01 10.40 -8.16
N ALA A 195 -9.98 11.27 -8.40
CA ALA A 195 -11.34 11.12 -7.90
C ALA A 195 -12.03 9.84 -8.44
N ALA A 196 -11.79 9.48 -9.70
CA ALA A 196 -12.28 8.24 -10.27
C ALA A 196 -11.64 6.99 -9.61
N LEU A 197 -10.34 7.04 -9.30
CA LEU A 197 -9.65 5.99 -8.55
C LEU A 197 -10.20 5.87 -7.12
N GLU A 198 -10.40 6.98 -6.43
CA GLU A 198 -10.98 6.99 -5.08
C GLU A 198 -12.41 6.45 -5.06
N ALA A 199 -13.22 6.74 -6.09
CA ALA A 199 -14.54 6.16 -6.24
C ALA A 199 -14.52 4.63 -6.38
N ILE A 200 -13.48 4.06 -6.99
CA ILE A 200 -13.28 2.62 -7.06
C ILE A 200 -12.83 2.06 -5.71
N LEU A 201 -11.90 2.73 -5.03
CA LEU A 201 -11.31 2.27 -3.77
C LEU A 201 -12.31 2.32 -2.61
N TYR A 202 -13.13 3.37 -2.56
CA TYR A 202 -14.05 3.61 -1.44
C TYR A 202 -15.51 3.24 -1.76
N GLY A 203 -15.80 2.92 -3.03
CA GLY A 203 -17.15 2.70 -3.49
C GLY A 203 -17.93 4.00 -3.69
N THR A 204 -19.11 3.88 -4.23
CA THR A 204 -20.02 5.03 -4.45
C THR A 204 -21.41 4.72 -3.96
N ASP A 205 -22.04 5.72 -3.30
CA ASP A 205 -23.45 5.67 -2.95
C ASP A 205 -24.29 6.02 -4.19
N GLY A 206 -25.18 5.12 -4.58
CA GLY A 206 -26.11 5.37 -5.66
C GLY A 206 -27.44 4.68 -5.38
N SER A 207 -28.56 5.40 -5.50
CA SER A 207 -29.89 4.81 -5.47
C SER A 207 -30.11 3.89 -6.68
N GLY A 208 -29.59 2.65 -6.59
CA GLY A 208 -29.69 1.59 -7.59
C GLY A 208 -28.50 1.38 -8.52
N ALA A 209 -27.40 2.13 -8.40
CA ALA A 209 -26.20 2.03 -9.23
C ALA A 209 -24.89 2.34 -8.46
N GLY A 210 -24.86 2.16 -7.14
CA GLY A 210 -23.64 2.24 -6.35
C GLY A 210 -22.66 1.13 -6.71
N SER A 211 -21.37 1.37 -6.58
CA SER A 211 -20.33 0.37 -6.76
C SER A 211 -19.68 0.02 -5.43
N ASP A 212 -19.43 -1.28 -5.21
CA ASP A 212 -18.68 -1.74 -4.05
C ASP A 212 -17.23 -1.26 -4.11
N ALA A 213 -16.67 -0.96 -2.93
CA ALA A 213 -15.27 -0.65 -2.78
C ALA A 213 -14.41 -1.86 -3.19
N ARG A 214 -13.39 -1.64 -4.01
CA ARG A 214 -12.44 -2.68 -4.44
C ARG A 214 -11.05 -2.09 -4.67
N LEU A 215 -10.02 -2.91 -4.61
CA LEU A 215 -8.67 -2.50 -4.97
C LEU A 215 -8.42 -2.91 -6.44
N PRO A 216 -8.30 -1.94 -7.37
CA PRO A 216 -7.93 -2.22 -8.75
C PRO A 216 -6.49 -2.72 -8.83
N LEU A 217 -6.20 -3.62 -9.77
CA LEU A 217 -4.85 -4.13 -9.99
C LEU A 217 -3.92 -3.03 -10.53
N PRO A 218 -2.58 -3.15 -10.37
CA PRO A 218 -1.62 -2.13 -10.81
C PRO A 218 -1.81 -1.66 -12.25
N LYS A 219 -2.05 -2.59 -13.17
CA LYS A 219 -2.33 -2.29 -14.58
C LYS A 219 -3.54 -1.36 -14.76
N GLU A 220 -4.63 -1.63 -14.04
CA GLU A 220 -5.85 -0.81 -14.09
C GLU A 220 -5.60 0.59 -13.53
N VAL A 221 -4.89 0.69 -12.39
CA VAL A 221 -4.52 1.97 -11.78
C VAL A 221 -3.68 2.81 -12.75
N ILE A 222 -2.62 2.23 -13.31
CA ILE A 222 -1.72 2.93 -14.23
C ILE A 222 -2.47 3.39 -15.48
N SER A 223 -3.32 2.53 -16.05
CA SER A 223 -4.15 2.88 -17.20
C SER A 223 -5.13 4.02 -16.88
N LEU A 224 -5.80 3.97 -15.72
CA LEU A 224 -6.72 5.01 -15.27
C LEU A 224 -6.01 6.36 -15.08
N MET A 225 -4.80 6.32 -14.50
CA MET A 225 -4.00 7.52 -14.29
C MET A 225 -3.34 8.05 -15.59
N GLY A 226 -3.46 7.34 -16.70
CA GLY A 226 -3.02 7.77 -18.05
C GLY A 226 -1.67 7.22 -18.47
N GLY A 227 -1.20 6.14 -17.83
CA GLY A 227 -0.07 5.35 -18.32
C GLY A 227 -0.41 4.59 -19.60
N ALA A 228 0.60 4.30 -20.41
CA ALA A 228 0.44 3.48 -21.59
C ALA A 228 0.29 1.99 -21.19
N ALA A 229 -0.68 1.28 -21.76
CA ALA A 229 -0.71 -0.16 -21.66
C ALA A 229 0.48 -0.77 -22.43
N ALA A 230 1.13 -1.80 -21.86
CA ALA A 230 2.18 -2.52 -22.56
C ALA A 230 1.64 -3.00 -23.93
N VAL A 231 2.33 -2.67 -24.99
CA VAL A 231 2.06 -3.23 -26.31
C VAL A 231 2.44 -4.70 -26.22
N ALA A 232 1.45 -5.60 -26.32
CA ALA A 232 1.72 -7.02 -26.39
C ALA A 232 2.69 -7.26 -27.55
N GLN A 233 3.93 -7.65 -27.24
CA GLN A 233 4.85 -8.15 -28.24
C GLN A 233 4.25 -9.46 -28.75
N VAL A 234 3.61 -9.38 -29.93
CA VAL A 234 3.30 -10.57 -30.72
C VAL A 234 4.64 -11.16 -31.08
N GLY A 235 5.02 -12.25 -30.42
CA GLY A 235 6.18 -13.02 -30.80
C GLY A 235 5.97 -13.53 -32.22
N ASP A 236 6.71 -12.95 -33.15
CA ASP A 236 6.88 -13.56 -34.47
C ASP A 236 7.66 -14.85 -34.24
N GLY A 237 6.93 -15.97 -34.31
CA GLY A 237 7.53 -17.28 -34.38
C GLY A 237 8.07 -17.48 -35.78
N GLU A 238 9.36 -17.66 -35.88
CA GLU A 238 10.03 -18.46 -36.92
C GLU A 238 10.97 -19.47 -36.26
#